data_87a02c383bc205d537583e6f23991e21
#
_entry.id   87a02c383bc205d537583e6f23991e21
#
_cell.length_a   1.000
_cell.length_b   1.000
_cell.length_c   1.000
_cell.angle_alpha   90.00
_cell.angle_beta   90.00
_cell.angle_gamma   90.00
#
_symmetry.space_group_name_H-M   'P 1'
#
loop_
_entity.id
_entity.type
_entity.pdbx_description
1 polymer ?
#
loop_
_entity_poly.entity_id
_entity_poly.type
_entity_poly.pdbx_seq_one_letter_code
_entity_poly.pdbx_strand_id
1 'polypeptide(L)'
;MIRVTVLSYLPEHIEYASQHIVSALLNDKKILICGNGRSATTAQLFSLAMLNQFERDRPSLPAINLAADIATITAIANDYQFDDIFSKQLRALGQSGDILLIYNDGNNPANIAKVIASAHEKEITVIAITGNENGLISPLLQETDIEIRVSLNSSIRIQDQNPESSDFPPSNLRTRKAEE
;
A
#
# COMPACT_ATOMS: atom_id res chain seq x y z
N MET A 1 4.79 -13.25 -14.08
CA MET A 1 5.11 -11.97 -13.40
C MET A 1 5.27 -10.88 -14.43
N ILE A 2 4.32 -9.96 -14.49
CA ILE A 2 4.41 -8.79 -15.37
C ILE A 2 5.19 -7.72 -14.60
N ARG A 3 6.47 -7.52 -14.97
CA ARG A 3 7.32 -6.46 -14.42
C ARG A 3 7.33 -5.28 -15.37
N VAL A 4 7.05 -4.09 -14.86
CA VAL A 4 7.18 -2.87 -15.64
C VAL A 4 8.03 -1.84 -14.97
N THR A 5 9.03 -1.49 -15.69
CA THR A 5 10.02 -0.51 -15.32
C THR A 5 10.11 0.53 -16.43
N VAL A 6 9.11 1.34 -16.68
CA VAL A 6 9.26 2.62 -17.41
C VAL A 6 7.93 3.37 -17.45
N LEU A 7 7.95 4.69 -17.30
CA LEU A 7 6.80 5.61 -17.35
C LEU A 7 5.90 5.49 -18.61
N SER A 8 6.38 4.91 -19.70
CA SER A 8 5.62 4.79 -20.95
C SER A 8 4.55 3.68 -20.95
N TYR A 9 4.66 2.70 -20.04
CA TYR A 9 3.71 1.58 -19.93
C TYR A 9 2.88 1.61 -18.64
N LEU A 10 3.05 2.63 -17.81
CA LEU A 10 2.33 2.79 -16.54
C LEU A 10 0.79 2.75 -16.70
N PRO A 11 0.18 3.39 -17.73
CA PRO A 11 -1.27 3.34 -17.93
C PRO A 11 -1.82 1.92 -18.12
N GLU A 12 -1.16 1.09 -18.91
CA GLU A 12 -1.61 -0.29 -19.20
C GLU A 12 -1.61 -1.18 -17.97
N HIS A 13 -0.66 -0.96 -17.04
CA HIS A 13 -0.55 -1.75 -15.82
C HIS A 13 -1.51 -1.28 -14.74
N ILE A 14 -1.77 0.02 -14.68
CA ILE A 14 -2.83 0.57 -13.83
C ILE A 14 -4.18 0.04 -14.31
N GLU A 15 -4.41 0.01 -15.60
CA GLU A 15 -5.63 -0.55 -16.19
C GLU A 15 -5.77 -2.04 -15.86
N TYR A 16 -4.70 -2.83 -16.04
CA TYR A 16 -4.71 -4.25 -15.72
C TYR A 16 -4.98 -4.52 -14.22
N ALA A 17 -4.30 -3.81 -13.32
CA ALA A 17 -4.55 -3.89 -11.88
C ALA A 17 -5.98 -3.48 -11.53
N SER A 18 -6.49 -2.42 -12.14
CA SER A 18 -7.85 -1.94 -11.95
C SER A 18 -8.90 -2.98 -12.38
N GLN A 19 -8.67 -3.67 -13.50
CA GLN A 19 -9.54 -4.75 -13.96
C GLN A 19 -9.58 -5.92 -12.97
N HIS A 20 -8.45 -6.28 -12.33
CA HIS A 20 -8.41 -7.30 -11.28
C HIS A 20 -9.18 -6.87 -10.05
N ILE A 21 -9.03 -5.63 -9.61
CA ILE A 21 -9.80 -5.06 -8.50
C ILE A 21 -11.30 -5.09 -8.81
N VAL A 22 -11.71 -4.63 -9.98
CA VAL A 22 -13.11 -4.64 -10.41
C VAL A 22 -13.65 -6.08 -10.47
N SER A 23 -12.88 -7.01 -11.03
CA SER A 23 -13.28 -8.42 -11.09
C SER A 23 -13.49 -9.01 -9.69
N ALA A 24 -12.60 -8.74 -8.74
CA ALA A 24 -12.75 -9.19 -7.36
C ALA A 24 -14.02 -8.62 -6.71
N LEU A 25 -14.25 -7.32 -6.84
CA LEU A 25 -15.44 -6.65 -6.29
C LEU A 25 -16.74 -7.18 -6.89
N LEU A 26 -16.78 -7.48 -8.18
CA LEU A 26 -17.94 -8.10 -8.85
C LEU A 26 -18.21 -9.54 -8.39
N ASN A 27 -17.23 -10.20 -7.78
CA ASN A 27 -17.33 -11.53 -7.17
C ASN A 27 -17.47 -11.49 -5.64
N ASP A 28 -17.99 -10.39 -5.09
CA ASP A 28 -18.23 -10.20 -3.65
C ASP A 28 -16.95 -10.30 -2.79
N LYS A 29 -15.80 -9.96 -3.37
CA LYS A 29 -14.52 -9.91 -2.68
C LYS A 29 -14.21 -8.48 -2.23
N LYS A 30 -13.23 -8.37 -1.32
CA LYS A 30 -12.80 -7.09 -0.75
C LYS A 30 -11.34 -6.81 -1.03
N ILE A 31 -10.95 -5.58 -0.78
CA ILE A 31 -9.57 -5.13 -0.88
C ILE A 31 -9.03 -4.97 0.55
N LEU A 32 -7.95 -5.68 0.86
CA LEU A 32 -7.14 -5.47 2.06
C LEU A 32 -5.97 -4.57 1.67
N ILE A 33 -5.68 -3.54 2.46
CA ILE A 33 -4.70 -2.54 2.06
C ILE A 33 -3.70 -2.34 3.19
N CYS A 34 -2.41 -2.24 2.88
CA CYS A 34 -1.40 -1.93 3.86
C CYS A 34 -0.25 -1.09 3.30
N GLY A 35 0.53 -0.52 4.21
CA GLY A 35 1.74 0.23 3.96
C GLY A 35 2.30 0.78 5.27
N ASN A 36 3.56 1.16 5.28
CA ASN A 36 4.24 1.72 6.45
C ASN A 36 4.40 3.24 6.33
N GLY A 37 4.30 3.97 7.44
CA GLY A 37 4.56 5.40 7.48
C GLY A 37 3.69 6.19 6.49
N ARG A 38 4.30 6.91 5.54
CA ARG A 38 3.58 7.65 4.49
C ARG A 38 2.74 6.75 3.61
N SER A 39 3.21 5.56 3.32
CA SER A 39 2.46 4.57 2.55
C SER A 39 1.18 4.13 3.28
N ALA A 40 1.15 4.13 4.62
CA ALA A 40 -0.07 3.90 5.39
C ALA A 40 -1.10 5.03 5.20
N THR A 41 -0.64 6.29 5.07
CA THR A 41 -1.53 7.43 4.76
C THR A 41 -2.14 7.27 3.36
N THR A 42 -1.35 6.85 2.37
CA THR A 42 -1.85 6.57 1.02
C THR A 42 -2.87 5.43 1.03
N ALA A 43 -2.59 4.36 1.78
CA ALA A 43 -3.52 3.26 2.00
C ALA A 43 -4.85 3.74 2.61
N GLN A 44 -4.79 4.68 3.55
CA GLN A 44 -5.98 5.27 4.16
C GLN A 44 -6.80 6.12 3.19
N LEU A 45 -6.14 6.94 2.36
CA LEU A 45 -6.83 7.72 1.32
C LEU A 45 -7.52 6.81 0.31
N PHE A 46 -6.89 5.72 -0.10
CA PHE A 46 -7.51 4.75 -0.98
C PHE A 46 -8.72 4.08 -0.34
N SER A 47 -8.61 3.61 0.91
CA SER A 47 -9.76 3.00 1.61
C SER A 47 -10.91 3.99 1.81
N LEU A 48 -10.61 5.26 2.11
CA LEU A 48 -11.60 6.33 2.20
C LEU A 48 -12.34 6.50 0.86
N ALA A 49 -11.59 6.58 -0.24
CA ALA A 49 -12.18 6.71 -1.57
C ALA A 49 -13.06 5.51 -1.94
N MET A 50 -12.69 4.29 -1.53
CA MET A 50 -13.48 3.08 -1.77
C MET A 50 -14.74 3.03 -0.93
N LEU A 51 -14.66 3.29 0.37
CA LEU A 51 -15.76 3.18 1.33
C LEU A 51 -16.79 4.31 1.20
N ASN A 52 -16.36 5.51 0.86
CA ASN A 52 -17.23 6.65 0.65
C ASN A 52 -17.50 6.84 -0.85
N GLN A 53 -16.94 7.86 -1.44
CA GLN A 53 -17.04 8.15 -2.87
C GLN A 53 -15.79 8.91 -3.33
N PHE A 54 -15.52 8.84 -4.63
CA PHE A 54 -14.48 9.63 -5.27
C PHE A 54 -15.08 10.31 -6.50
N GLU A 55 -15.16 11.66 -6.49
CA GLU A 55 -15.66 12.53 -7.56
C GLU A 55 -17.14 12.32 -7.96
N ARG A 56 -17.69 11.12 -7.84
CA ARG A 56 -19.06 10.79 -8.25
C ARG A 56 -19.75 9.97 -7.17
N ASP A 57 -21.05 10.20 -7.02
CA ASP A 57 -21.90 9.38 -6.15
C ASP A 57 -21.96 7.94 -6.68
N ARG A 58 -21.69 6.97 -5.81
CA ARG A 58 -21.71 5.54 -6.09
C ARG A 58 -21.88 4.72 -4.81
N PRO A 59 -22.30 3.46 -4.90
CA PRO A 59 -22.29 2.55 -3.75
C PRO A 59 -20.88 2.39 -3.15
N SER A 60 -20.82 2.21 -1.83
CA SER A 60 -19.59 1.90 -1.11
C SER A 60 -19.00 0.57 -1.58
N LEU A 61 -17.69 0.51 -1.71
CA LEU A 61 -16.95 -0.68 -2.12
C LEU A 61 -16.12 -1.21 -0.94
N PRO A 62 -16.10 -2.54 -0.70
CA PRO A 62 -15.47 -3.11 0.48
C PRO A 62 -13.95 -2.99 0.43
N ALA A 63 -13.39 -2.19 1.33
CA ALA A 63 -11.95 -1.98 1.49
C ALA A 63 -11.58 -1.86 2.97
N ILE A 64 -10.53 -2.56 3.39
CA ILE A 64 -10.05 -2.58 4.78
C ILE A 64 -8.59 -2.13 4.79
N ASN A 65 -8.31 -1.00 5.43
CA ASN A 65 -6.94 -0.57 5.69
C ASN A 65 -6.41 -1.24 6.96
N LEU A 66 -5.45 -2.17 6.81
CA LEU A 66 -4.81 -2.89 7.91
C LEU A 66 -3.92 -2.00 8.79
N ALA A 67 -3.64 -0.76 8.36
CA ALA A 67 -2.92 0.23 9.16
C ALA A 67 -3.83 1.19 9.94
N ALA A 68 -5.17 1.03 9.88
CA ALA A 68 -6.10 1.98 10.48
C ALA A 68 -6.40 1.71 11.96
N ASP A 69 -6.41 0.45 12.39
CA ASP A 69 -6.68 0.09 13.78
C ASP A 69 -5.40 0.11 14.62
N ILE A 70 -5.15 1.26 15.23
CA ILE A 70 -3.96 1.50 16.05
C ILE A 70 -3.93 0.56 17.28
N ALA A 71 -5.08 0.24 17.88
CA ALA A 71 -5.14 -0.64 19.03
C ALA A 71 -4.69 -2.06 18.64
N THR A 72 -5.19 -2.59 17.54
CA THR A 72 -4.79 -3.90 17.03
C THR A 72 -3.31 -3.93 16.64
N ILE A 73 -2.80 -2.90 15.95
CA ILE A 73 -1.40 -2.81 15.57
C ILE A 73 -0.49 -2.82 16.80
N THR A 74 -0.78 -1.99 17.79
CA THR A 74 0.05 -1.87 18.99
C THR A 74 -0.01 -3.14 19.85
N ALA A 75 -1.17 -3.78 19.96
CA ALA A 75 -1.31 -5.06 20.65
C ALA A 75 -0.48 -6.16 19.97
N ILE A 76 -0.60 -6.31 18.66
CA ILE A 76 0.19 -7.30 17.91
C ILE A 76 1.69 -7.03 18.04
N ALA A 77 2.10 -5.76 17.92
CA ALA A 77 3.51 -5.39 18.03
C ALA A 77 4.10 -5.66 19.42
N ASN A 78 3.28 -5.49 20.49
CA ASN A 78 3.67 -5.76 21.87
C ASN A 78 3.70 -7.25 22.22
N ASP A 79 2.65 -7.99 21.83
CA ASP A 79 2.47 -9.39 22.22
C ASP A 79 3.25 -10.37 21.33
N TYR A 80 3.58 -9.96 20.11
CA TYR A 80 4.32 -10.74 19.11
C TYR A 80 5.51 -9.95 18.56
N GLN A 81 5.42 -9.49 17.30
CA GLN A 81 6.46 -8.67 16.66
C GLN A 81 5.82 -7.61 15.77
N PHE A 82 6.50 -6.49 15.58
CA PHE A 82 6.08 -5.47 14.62
C PHE A 82 5.90 -6.03 13.20
N ASP A 83 6.70 -7.03 12.86
CA ASP A 83 6.62 -7.70 11.56
C ASP A 83 5.31 -8.47 11.33
N ASP A 84 4.55 -8.75 12.38
CA ASP A 84 3.30 -9.51 12.32
C ASP A 84 2.04 -8.61 12.23
N ILE A 85 2.19 -7.29 12.31
CA ILE A 85 1.04 -6.36 12.42
C ILE A 85 0.03 -6.49 11.29
N PHE A 86 0.47 -6.73 10.05
CA PHE A 86 -0.41 -6.89 8.91
C PHE A 86 -0.78 -8.35 8.65
N SER A 87 0.17 -9.27 8.78
CA SER A 87 -0.05 -10.69 8.49
C SER A 87 -1.09 -11.33 9.39
N LYS A 88 -1.11 -10.99 10.69
CA LYS A 88 -2.13 -11.49 11.63
C LYS A 88 -3.51 -10.98 11.29
N GLN A 89 -3.64 -9.71 10.94
CA GLN A 89 -4.93 -9.13 10.53
C GLN A 89 -5.41 -9.76 9.21
N LEU A 90 -4.51 -9.90 8.22
CA LEU A 90 -4.85 -10.52 6.94
C LEU A 90 -5.31 -11.98 7.13
N ARG A 91 -4.64 -12.77 7.98
CA ARG A 91 -5.06 -14.14 8.27
C ARG A 91 -6.45 -14.22 8.88
N ALA A 92 -6.85 -13.24 9.68
CA ALA A 92 -8.18 -13.19 10.30
C ALA A 92 -9.26 -12.71 9.32
N LEU A 93 -8.98 -11.71 8.50
CA LEU A 93 -9.97 -10.98 7.69
C LEU A 93 -10.01 -11.43 6.22
N GLY A 94 -8.88 -11.92 5.70
CA GLY A 94 -8.72 -12.27 4.30
C GLY A 94 -9.38 -13.61 3.93
N GLN A 95 -9.89 -13.66 2.73
CA GLN A 95 -10.53 -14.83 2.10
C GLN A 95 -9.95 -15.05 0.70
N SER A 96 -9.98 -16.29 0.21
CA SER A 96 -9.56 -16.60 -1.16
C SER A 96 -10.31 -15.74 -2.17
N GLY A 97 -9.57 -15.19 -3.14
CA GLY A 97 -10.07 -14.28 -4.18
C GLY A 97 -10.14 -12.81 -3.77
N ASP A 98 -9.84 -12.44 -2.51
CA ASP A 98 -9.61 -11.05 -2.13
C ASP A 98 -8.37 -10.48 -2.83
N ILE A 99 -8.19 -9.17 -2.75
CA ILE A 99 -6.99 -8.47 -3.23
C ILE A 99 -6.24 -7.90 -2.01
N LEU A 100 -4.92 -8.09 -1.98
CA LEU A 100 -4.02 -7.36 -1.09
C LEU A 100 -3.33 -6.25 -1.88
N LEU A 101 -3.69 -5.00 -1.61
CA LEU A 101 -3.03 -3.82 -2.18
C LEU A 101 -1.95 -3.30 -1.23
N ILE A 102 -0.72 -3.24 -1.70
CA ILE A 102 0.43 -2.81 -0.93
C ILE A 102 0.97 -1.51 -1.49
N TYR A 103 1.14 -0.51 -0.61
CA TYR A 103 1.95 0.67 -0.88
C TYR A 103 3.30 0.52 -0.17
N ASN A 104 4.41 0.59 -0.91
CA ASN A 104 5.75 0.49 -0.35
C ASN A 104 6.72 1.47 -1.04
N ASP A 105 7.22 2.42 -0.29
CA ASP A 105 8.18 3.43 -0.74
C ASP A 105 9.65 3.03 -0.56
N GLY A 106 9.91 1.76 -0.23
CA GLY A 106 11.26 1.19 -0.14
C GLY A 106 11.80 0.95 1.28
N ASN A 107 11.05 1.36 2.33
CA ASN A 107 11.51 1.20 3.71
C ASN A 107 10.96 -0.05 4.38
N ASN A 108 11.83 -0.85 4.96
CA ASN A 108 11.61 -2.01 5.81
C ASN A 108 10.55 -3.01 5.32
N PRO A 109 10.94 -4.02 4.57
CA PRO A 109 10.03 -4.97 3.97
C PRO A 109 9.57 -6.11 4.91
N ALA A 110 10.02 -6.22 6.17
CA ALA A 110 9.79 -7.43 6.95
C ALA A 110 8.30 -7.71 7.21
N ASN A 111 7.51 -6.72 7.65
CA ASN A 111 6.08 -6.89 7.82
C ASN A 111 5.34 -6.99 6.47
N ILE A 112 5.85 -6.35 5.43
CA ILE A 112 5.34 -6.47 4.06
C ILE A 112 5.63 -7.87 3.51
N ALA A 113 6.83 -8.41 3.72
CA ALA A 113 7.16 -9.78 3.32
C ALA A 113 6.24 -10.81 3.99
N LYS A 114 5.99 -10.66 5.29
CA LYS A 114 5.08 -11.56 6.04
C LYS A 114 3.63 -11.48 5.57
N VAL A 115 3.14 -10.29 5.24
CA VAL A 115 1.75 -10.16 4.75
C VAL A 115 1.60 -10.71 3.34
N ILE A 116 2.60 -10.58 2.46
CA ILE A 116 2.62 -11.20 1.13
C ILE A 116 2.55 -12.73 1.28
N ALA A 117 3.43 -13.33 2.09
CA ALA A 117 3.40 -14.76 2.33
C ALA A 117 2.03 -15.23 2.85
N SER A 118 1.43 -14.48 3.78
CA SER A 118 0.10 -14.81 4.30
C SER A 118 -1.02 -14.64 3.27
N ALA A 119 -0.87 -13.72 2.31
CA ALA A 119 -1.80 -13.56 1.20
C ALA A 119 -1.75 -14.77 0.27
N HIS A 120 -0.55 -15.23 -0.09
CA HIS A 120 -0.38 -16.42 -0.91
C HIS A 120 -0.92 -17.70 -0.25
N GLU A 121 -0.70 -17.87 1.07
CA GLU A 121 -1.28 -18.98 1.84
C GLU A 121 -2.83 -19.02 1.77
N LYS A 122 -3.45 -17.87 1.53
CA LYS A 122 -4.90 -17.72 1.44
C LYS A 122 -5.45 -17.54 0.03
N GLU A 123 -4.62 -17.71 -0.98
CA GLU A 123 -5.00 -17.51 -2.40
C GLU A 123 -5.55 -16.09 -2.65
N ILE A 124 -4.90 -15.09 -2.03
CA ILE A 124 -5.18 -13.67 -2.20
C ILE A 124 -4.16 -13.10 -3.18
N THR A 125 -4.62 -12.48 -4.26
CA THR A 125 -3.74 -11.85 -5.25
C THR A 125 -3.14 -10.57 -4.68
N VAL A 126 -1.84 -10.38 -4.88
CA VAL A 126 -1.12 -9.19 -4.42
C VAL A 126 -0.97 -8.19 -5.56
N ILE A 127 -1.35 -6.94 -5.28
CA ILE A 127 -1.04 -5.78 -6.13
C ILE A 127 -0.10 -4.89 -5.33
N ALA A 128 1.15 -4.76 -5.77
CA ALA A 128 2.16 -3.97 -5.09
C ALA A 128 2.50 -2.70 -5.88
N ILE A 129 2.29 -1.54 -5.26
CA ILE A 129 2.76 -0.25 -5.78
C ILE A 129 4.07 0.07 -5.07
N THR A 130 5.17 0.05 -5.83
CA THR A 130 6.52 0.16 -5.28
C THR A 130 7.26 1.37 -5.83
N GLY A 131 8.14 1.95 -5.00
CA GLY A 131 9.09 2.97 -5.43
C GLY A 131 10.27 2.38 -6.22
N ASN A 132 11.15 3.26 -6.70
CA ASN A 132 12.29 2.86 -7.56
C ASN A 132 13.41 2.11 -6.83
N GLU A 133 13.40 2.08 -5.50
CA GLU A 133 14.52 1.58 -4.71
C GLU A 133 14.38 0.08 -4.38
N ASN A 134 15.35 -0.66 -4.85
CA ASN A 134 15.84 -1.94 -4.33
C ASN A 134 15.09 -3.24 -4.62
N GLY A 135 13.98 -3.28 -5.31
CA GLY A 135 13.40 -4.56 -5.74
C GLY A 135 13.20 -5.62 -4.64
N LEU A 136 13.14 -5.22 -3.36
CA LEU A 136 13.05 -6.11 -2.21
C LEU A 136 11.73 -6.89 -2.16
N ILE A 137 10.68 -6.32 -2.71
CA ILE A 137 9.36 -6.94 -2.79
C ILE A 137 9.22 -7.82 -4.04
N SER A 138 9.80 -7.40 -5.16
CA SER A 138 9.68 -8.12 -6.43
C SER A 138 10.00 -9.62 -6.36
N PRO A 139 11.05 -10.07 -5.64
CA PRO A 139 11.33 -11.50 -5.50
C PRO A 139 10.28 -12.28 -4.69
N LEU A 140 9.43 -11.60 -3.91
CA LEU A 140 8.40 -12.21 -3.07
C LEU A 140 7.10 -12.42 -3.84
N LEU A 141 6.92 -11.75 -4.99
CA LEU A 141 5.71 -11.82 -5.78
C LEU A 141 5.67 -13.07 -6.66
N GLN A 142 4.48 -13.66 -6.78
CA GLN A 142 4.18 -14.80 -7.65
C GLN A 142 3.78 -14.35 -9.06
N GLU A 143 3.60 -15.28 -9.97
CA GLU A 143 3.20 -15.00 -11.36
C GLU A 143 1.81 -14.36 -11.47
N THR A 144 0.94 -14.66 -10.52
CA THR A 144 -0.42 -14.12 -10.43
C THR A 144 -0.48 -12.71 -9.84
N ASP A 145 0.63 -12.23 -9.25
CA ASP A 145 0.69 -10.92 -8.63
C ASP A 145 1.06 -9.82 -9.62
N ILE A 146 0.71 -8.59 -9.27
CA ILE A 146 0.94 -7.42 -10.11
C ILE A 146 1.86 -6.45 -9.37
N GLU A 147 2.99 -6.08 -9.97
CA GLU A 147 3.85 -5.02 -9.48
C GLU A 147 3.73 -3.77 -10.37
N ILE A 148 3.33 -2.65 -9.77
CA ILE A 148 3.34 -1.34 -10.41
C ILE A 148 4.50 -0.56 -9.81
N ARG A 149 5.58 -0.38 -10.59
CA ARG A 149 6.76 0.34 -10.13
C ARG A 149 6.71 1.78 -10.58
N VAL A 150 6.71 2.70 -9.63
CA VAL A 150 6.68 4.14 -9.87
C VAL A 150 8.08 4.69 -9.67
N SER A 151 8.76 5.02 -10.78
CA SER A 151 10.10 5.62 -10.76
C SER A 151 10.00 7.11 -10.49
N LEU A 152 10.06 7.53 -9.23
CA LEU A 152 10.14 8.93 -8.85
C LEU A 152 11.43 9.18 -8.06
N ASN A 153 12.17 10.19 -8.45
CA ASN A 153 13.44 10.59 -7.81
C ASN A 153 13.27 11.19 -6.40
N SER A 154 12.07 11.11 -5.83
CA SER A 154 11.77 11.60 -4.48
C SER A 154 10.54 10.91 -3.91
N SER A 155 10.67 10.32 -2.73
CA SER A 155 9.56 9.71 -1.96
C SER A 155 8.43 10.72 -1.61
N ILE A 156 8.70 12.00 -1.68
CA ILE A 156 7.72 13.07 -1.46
C ILE A 156 6.79 13.24 -2.68
N ARG A 157 7.30 13.01 -3.90
CA ARG A 157 6.54 13.21 -5.14
C ARG A 157 5.59 12.07 -5.50
N ILE A 158 5.71 10.92 -4.85
CA ILE A 158 4.77 9.79 -5.04
C ILE A 158 3.38 10.14 -4.50
N GLN A 159 3.28 11.08 -3.57
CA GLN A 159 2.04 11.46 -2.89
C GLN A 159 1.49 12.83 -3.34
N ASP A 160 2.30 13.66 -3.96
CA ASP A 160 1.94 15.03 -4.35
C ASP A 160 1.74 15.12 -5.87
N GLN A 161 0.58 14.70 -6.35
CA GLN A 161 0.13 14.98 -7.72
C GLN A 161 -0.46 16.40 -7.85
N ASN A 162 -0.17 17.29 -6.88
CA ASN A 162 -0.60 18.68 -6.98
C ASN A 162 0.57 19.55 -7.51
N PRO A 163 0.53 20.03 -8.76
CA PRO A 163 1.63 20.82 -9.34
C PRO A 163 1.83 22.20 -8.70
N GLU A 164 0.96 22.61 -7.77
CA GLU A 164 0.99 23.95 -7.16
C GLU A 164 1.59 24.02 -5.74
N SER A 165 2.09 22.91 -5.16
CA SER A 165 2.64 22.92 -3.79
C SER A 165 4.16 23.15 -3.72
N SER A 166 4.76 23.88 -4.68
CA SER A 166 6.20 24.17 -4.70
C SER A 166 6.68 25.23 -3.68
N ASP A 167 5.81 25.76 -2.83
CA ASP A 167 6.09 26.91 -1.97
C ASP A 167 6.13 26.62 -0.46
N PHE A 168 6.69 25.46 -0.03
CA PHE A 168 7.13 25.34 1.37
C PHE A 168 8.62 25.71 1.47
N PRO A 169 8.96 26.86 2.10
CA PRO A 169 10.35 27.19 2.35
C PRO A 169 10.95 26.19 3.33
N PRO A 170 12.26 25.85 3.22
CA PRO A 170 12.92 24.96 4.16
C PRO A 170 12.83 25.55 5.57
N SER A 171 12.19 24.82 6.47
CA SER A 171 12.09 25.19 7.87
C SER A 171 13.49 25.22 8.48
N ASN A 172 14.03 26.42 8.69
CA ASN A 172 15.20 26.64 9.53
C ASN A 172 14.86 26.32 10.98
N LEU A 173 14.85 25.07 11.35
CA LEU A 173 14.92 24.64 12.75
C LEU A 173 16.34 24.92 13.26
N ARG A 174 16.56 26.16 13.69
CA ARG A 174 17.71 26.51 14.52
C ARG A 174 17.58 25.75 15.83
N THR A 175 18.46 24.80 16.03
CA THR A 175 18.77 24.27 17.36
C THR A 175 19.17 25.44 18.26
N ARG A 176 18.32 25.81 19.22
CA ARG A 176 18.74 26.61 20.37
C ARG A 176 19.67 25.73 21.21
N LYS A 177 20.96 26.01 21.17
CA LYS A 177 21.88 25.60 22.21
C LYS A 177 21.41 26.27 23.48
N ALA A 178 21.15 25.49 24.53
CA ALA A 178 21.09 25.97 25.88
C ALA A 178 22.52 26.38 26.28
N GLU A 179 22.73 27.68 26.47
CA GLU A 179 23.82 28.22 27.30
C GLU A 179 23.19 28.58 28.62
N GLU A 180 23.80 28.03 29.63
CA GLU A 180 23.91 28.22 31.07
C GLU A 180 23.47 27.06 31.92
#